data_5352721d2f90d161065572b6a8682b70
#
_entry.id   5352721d2f90d161065572b6a8682b70
#
_cell.length_a   1.000
_cell.length_b   1.000
_cell.length_c   1.000
_cell.angle_alpha   90.00
_cell.angle_beta   90.00
_cell.angle_gamma   90.00
#
_symmetry.space_group_name_H-M   'P 1'
#
loop_
_entity.id
_entity.type
_entity.pdbx_description
1 polymer ?
#
loop_
_entity_poly.entity_id
_entity_poly.type
_entity_poly.pdbx_seq_one_letter_code
_entity_poly.pdbx_strand_id
1 'polypeptide(L)'
;MNGDSKGRRKRYPAAFRERNGEKDMGELNPMYKRENLRLLRRALRLTQKEFIDRFLSDEEGKPTMSIATLSNLEAKDGPRMNDVIISVSEQLGIDSMHFSMPSEEFAEKIHILLPDDVSPEALGKLQSKKGSINQLLNRLTMYFAEQMFDKSLKKGDKIESDRVLATKLGVGRSAVREALKVLDVLGMIDIRPGQGTYISGNEANFFVIPLSWSLFMNGNQTESILEVRDLLEVKAAYLAADCVDDRAMNRLYDVSHKIHQAYVEQNYKKFLDADLEFHSSIAECSGNTVIYSMLQTISNLMRHVSETGMIDGRQLQEIYEEHQKIYGLILAKDGEGAAEAMEEHMKRSKVRYNYR
;
A
#
# COMPACT_ATOMS: atom_id res chain seq x y z
N MET A 1 54.40 -13.41 -8.94
CA MET A 1 53.64 -14.55 -8.49
C MET A 1 52.16 -14.19 -8.63
N ASN A 2 51.57 -14.79 -9.66
CA ASN A 2 50.19 -14.57 -10.07
C ASN A 2 49.22 -15.32 -9.14
N GLY A 3 48.17 -14.66 -8.72
CA GLY A 3 47.07 -15.27 -8.00
C GLY A 3 45.73 -14.92 -8.69
N ASP A 4 45.36 -15.78 -9.59
CA ASP A 4 44.17 -15.79 -10.43
C ASP A 4 42.93 -16.11 -9.56
N SER A 5 42.01 -15.16 -9.34
CA SER A 5 40.71 -15.40 -8.73
C SER A 5 39.61 -15.49 -9.80
N LYS A 6 39.63 -16.61 -10.55
CA LYS A 6 38.49 -16.97 -11.42
C LYS A 6 37.31 -17.36 -10.58
N GLY A 7 36.22 -16.55 -10.61
CA GLY A 7 34.91 -16.88 -10.04
C GLY A 7 34.40 -18.23 -10.59
N ARG A 8 34.32 -19.21 -9.71
CA ARG A 8 33.77 -20.54 -10.02
C ARG A 8 32.27 -20.41 -10.34
N ARG A 9 31.92 -20.58 -11.61
CA ARG A 9 30.55 -20.93 -12.01
C ARG A 9 30.19 -22.27 -11.34
N LYS A 10 29.22 -22.29 -10.43
CA LYS A 10 28.66 -23.52 -9.87
C LYS A 10 27.96 -24.27 -11.01
N ARG A 11 28.54 -25.37 -11.46
CA ARG A 11 27.87 -26.38 -12.30
C ARG A 11 26.88 -27.13 -11.41
N TYR A 12 25.61 -27.15 -11.80
CA TYR A 12 24.60 -28.00 -11.18
C TYR A 12 24.99 -29.48 -11.32
N PRO A 13 24.62 -30.36 -10.35
CA PRO A 13 25.04 -31.76 -10.34
C PRO A 13 24.51 -32.51 -11.56
N ALA A 14 25.33 -33.45 -12.06
CA ALA A 14 25.05 -34.28 -13.24
C ALA A 14 23.79 -35.18 -13.12
N ALA A 15 23.22 -35.34 -11.94
CA ALA A 15 22.01 -36.12 -11.70
C ALA A 15 20.73 -35.54 -12.38
N PHE A 16 20.78 -34.28 -12.86
CA PHE A 16 19.66 -33.66 -13.59
C PHE A 16 19.69 -33.90 -15.10
N ARG A 17 20.82 -34.40 -15.65
CA ARG A 17 20.96 -34.69 -17.09
C ARG A 17 20.31 -35.98 -17.56
N GLU A 18 20.05 -36.92 -16.68
CA GLU A 18 19.57 -38.27 -17.07
C GLU A 18 18.03 -38.37 -17.09
N ARG A 19 17.25 -37.35 -16.69
CA ARG A 19 15.78 -37.41 -16.74
C ARG A 19 15.15 -36.82 -18.00
N ASN A 20 15.90 -36.14 -18.84
CA ASN A 20 15.41 -35.64 -20.13
C ASN A 20 15.95 -36.48 -21.29
N GLY A 21 15.62 -37.77 -21.30
CA GLY A 21 15.66 -38.58 -22.51
C GLY A 21 14.71 -37.93 -23.53
N GLU A 22 15.12 -37.92 -24.80
CA GLU A 22 14.38 -37.44 -25.97
C GLU A 22 12.88 -37.70 -25.84
N LYS A 23 12.14 -36.79 -25.21
CA LYS A 23 10.70 -36.70 -25.31
C LYS A 23 10.38 -35.69 -26.39
N ASP A 24 9.70 -36.23 -27.40
CA ASP A 24 8.94 -35.52 -28.42
C ASP A 24 8.50 -34.14 -27.88
N MET A 25 9.18 -33.07 -28.35
CA MET A 25 8.85 -31.71 -27.96
C MET A 25 7.53 -31.36 -28.66
N GLY A 26 6.42 -31.70 -28.05
CA GLY A 26 5.11 -31.23 -28.47
C GLY A 26 5.17 -29.73 -28.75
N GLU A 27 4.66 -29.29 -29.87
CA GLU A 27 4.66 -27.87 -30.23
C GLU A 27 4.02 -27.07 -29.09
N LEU A 28 4.86 -26.19 -28.49
CA LEU A 28 4.39 -25.25 -27.46
C LEU A 28 3.21 -24.46 -28.01
N ASN A 29 2.07 -24.43 -27.29
CA ASN A 29 0.88 -23.71 -27.74
C ASN A 29 1.21 -22.22 -27.97
N PRO A 30 1.10 -21.72 -29.21
CA PRO A 30 1.51 -20.34 -29.54
C PRO A 30 0.70 -19.27 -28.81
N MET A 31 -0.47 -19.62 -28.33
CA MET A 31 -1.44 -18.67 -27.76
C MET A 31 -0.95 -18.02 -26.45
N TYR A 32 -0.22 -18.76 -25.60
CA TYR A 32 0.15 -18.29 -24.27
C TYR A 32 1.65 -17.95 -24.12
N LYS A 33 2.51 -18.43 -24.99
CA LYS A 33 3.98 -18.28 -24.89
C LYS A 33 4.46 -16.86 -24.62
N ARG A 34 3.98 -15.93 -25.43
CA ARG A 34 4.38 -14.52 -25.36
C ARG A 34 3.98 -13.86 -24.04
N GLU A 35 2.75 -14.17 -23.61
CA GLU A 35 2.22 -13.59 -22.39
C GLU A 35 2.89 -14.19 -21.16
N ASN A 36 3.12 -15.50 -21.16
CA ASN A 36 3.81 -16.19 -20.08
C ASN A 36 5.28 -15.79 -19.98
N LEU A 37 5.97 -15.55 -21.09
CA LEU A 37 7.33 -14.99 -21.08
C LEU A 37 7.34 -13.58 -20.47
N ARG A 38 6.37 -12.74 -20.82
CA ARG A 38 6.22 -11.41 -20.26
C ARG A 38 5.84 -11.45 -18.77
N LEU A 39 4.97 -12.37 -18.36
CA LEU A 39 4.61 -12.60 -16.96
C LEU A 39 5.83 -13.03 -16.14
N LEU A 40 6.61 -14.00 -16.65
CA LEU A 40 7.85 -14.43 -16.02
C LEU A 40 8.82 -13.27 -15.80
N ARG A 41 9.12 -12.50 -16.86
CA ARG A 41 10.01 -11.34 -16.73
C ARG A 41 9.52 -10.33 -15.70
N ARG A 42 8.20 -10.07 -15.68
CA ARG A 42 7.59 -9.16 -14.69
C ARG A 42 7.64 -9.72 -13.28
N ALA A 43 7.40 -11.01 -13.11
CA ALA A 43 7.50 -11.68 -11.82
C ALA A 43 8.93 -11.60 -11.27
N LEU A 44 9.94 -11.72 -12.16
CA LEU A 44 11.34 -11.51 -11.84
C LEU A 44 11.71 -10.02 -11.65
N ARG A 45 10.76 -9.09 -11.86
CA ARG A 45 10.95 -7.63 -11.76
C ARG A 45 12.08 -7.09 -12.64
N LEU A 46 12.32 -7.73 -13.80
CA LEU A 46 13.37 -7.35 -14.74
C LEU A 46 12.84 -6.46 -15.87
N THR A 47 13.60 -5.43 -16.22
CA THR A 47 13.43 -4.72 -17.51
C THR A 47 13.80 -5.66 -18.66
N GLN A 48 13.39 -5.34 -19.88
CA GLN A 48 13.77 -6.13 -21.07
C GLN A 48 15.29 -6.20 -21.24
N LYS A 49 16.00 -5.12 -20.94
CA LYS A 49 17.46 -5.09 -20.99
C LYS A 49 18.08 -6.03 -19.97
N GLU A 50 17.68 -5.95 -18.71
CA GLU A 50 18.20 -6.80 -17.63
C GLU A 50 17.88 -8.28 -17.87
N PHE A 51 16.72 -8.57 -18.46
CA PHE A 51 16.31 -9.92 -18.83
C PHE A 51 17.22 -10.50 -19.92
N ILE A 52 17.55 -9.69 -20.94
CA ILE A 52 18.50 -10.09 -22.01
C ILE A 52 19.89 -10.29 -21.42
N ASP A 53 20.40 -9.33 -20.68
CA ASP A 53 21.74 -9.37 -20.09
C ASP A 53 21.91 -10.60 -19.17
N ARG A 54 20.83 -11.08 -18.54
CA ARG A 54 20.85 -12.19 -17.61
C ARG A 54 20.65 -13.56 -18.25
N PHE A 55 19.66 -13.68 -19.14
CA PHE A 55 19.21 -14.98 -19.66
C PHE A 55 19.48 -15.20 -21.13
N LEU A 56 19.81 -14.14 -21.87
CA LEU A 56 19.95 -14.18 -23.33
C LEU A 56 21.29 -13.58 -23.78
N SER A 57 22.36 -13.88 -23.02
CA SER A 57 23.73 -13.52 -23.34
C SER A 57 24.57 -14.77 -23.62
N ASP A 58 25.54 -14.65 -24.53
CA ASP A 58 26.48 -15.73 -24.83
C ASP A 58 27.50 -15.97 -23.69
N GLU A 59 28.43 -16.90 -23.91
CA GLU A 59 29.47 -17.24 -22.93
C GLU A 59 30.43 -16.08 -22.62
N GLU A 60 30.54 -15.12 -23.50
CA GLU A 60 31.37 -13.92 -23.35
C GLU A 60 30.58 -12.79 -22.65
N GLY A 61 29.28 -13.00 -22.35
CA GLY A 61 28.38 -12.02 -21.72
C GLY A 61 27.79 -11.01 -22.70
N LYS A 62 27.91 -11.26 -24.04
CA LYS A 62 27.34 -10.39 -25.05
C LYS A 62 25.88 -10.74 -25.31
N PRO A 63 24.94 -9.76 -25.36
CA PRO A 63 23.56 -10.00 -25.67
C PRO A 63 23.33 -10.73 -26.98
N THR A 64 22.58 -11.80 -26.99
CA THR A 64 22.24 -12.60 -28.19
C THR A 64 21.10 -11.99 -28.98
N MET A 65 20.42 -10.98 -28.44
CA MET A 65 19.36 -10.23 -29.12
C MET A 65 19.26 -8.79 -28.64
N SER A 66 18.58 -7.95 -29.41
CA SER A 66 18.31 -6.56 -29.07
C SER A 66 17.03 -6.44 -28.20
N ILE A 67 16.90 -5.33 -27.45
CA ILE A 67 15.68 -4.99 -26.69
C ILE A 67 14.47 -4.93 -27.63
N ALA A 68 14.64 -4.35 -28.84
CA ALA A 68 13.58 -4.29 -29.84
C ALA A 68 13.09 -5.68 -30.29
N THR A 69 14.01 -6.64 -30.40
CA THR A 69 13.68 -8.04 -30.74
C THR A 69 12.86 -8.69 -29.63
N LEU A 70 13.29 -8.58 -28.36
CA LEU A 70 12.54 -9.13 -27.23
C LEU A 70 11.15 -8.46 -27.10
N SER A 71 11.09 -7.14 -27.25
CA SER A 71 9.83 -6.38 -27.22
C SER A 71 8.85 -6.86 -28.30
N ASN A 72 9.33 -7.14 -29.50
CA ASN A 72 8.50 -7.70 -30.58
C ASN A 72 8.04 -9.13 -30.27
N LEU A 73 8.90 -9.98 -29.70
CA LEU A 73 8.51 -11.33 -29.27
C LEU A 73 7.42 -11.30 -28.20
N GLU A 74 7.55 -10.44 -27.20
CA GLU A 74 6.52 -10.27 -26.16
C GLU A 74 5.20 -9.67 -26.69
N ALA A 75 5.23 -8.95 -27.81
CA ALA A 75 4.05 -8.33 -28.41
C ALA A 75 3.34 -9.20 -29.45
N LYS A 76 4.11 -9.87 -30.34
CA LYS A 76 3.56 -10.48 -31.56
C LYS A 76 3.93 -11.96 -31.76
N ASP A 77 4.76 -12.53 -30.87
CA ASP A 77 5.43 -13.81 -31.09
C ASP A 77 6.43 -13.75 -32.28
N GLY A 78 7.10 -14.84 -32.57
CA GLY A 78 8.04 -14.92 -33.68
C GLY A 78 8.89 -16.17 -33.66
N PRO A 79 9.65 -16.45 -34.73
CA PRO A 79 10.39 -17.71 -34.90
C PRO A 79 11.44 -17.98 -33.80
N ARG A 80 11.94 -16.94 -33.12
CA ARG A 80 12.91 -17.08 -32.02
C ARG A 80 12.28 -17.24 -30.64
N MET A 81 10.95 -17.27 -30.52
CA MET A 81 10.25 -17.37 -29.23
C MET A 81 10.62 -18.67 -28.53
N ASN A 82 10.62 -19.79 -29.24
CA ASN A 82 10.94 -21.09 -28.66
C ASN A 82 12.39 -21.13 -28.14
N ASP A 83 13.34 -20.57 -28.90
CA ASP A 83 14.75 -20.51 -28.48
C ASP A 83 14.91 -19.71 -27.19
N VAL A 84 14.18 -18.58 -27.08
CA VAL A 84 14.15 -17.76 -25.86
C VAL A 84 13.57 -18.53 -24.69
N ILE A 85 12.44 -19.20 -24.86
CA ILE A 85 11.78 -19.99 -23.81
C ILE A 85 12.70 -21.13 -23.35
N ILE A 86 13.32 -21.85 -24.28
CA ILE A 86 14.25 -22.95 -23.97
C ILE A 86 15.42 -22.42 -23.16
N SER A 87 16.11 -21.38 -23.66
CA SER A 87 17.25 -20.77 -22.97
C SER A 87 16.92 -20.32 -21.54
N VAL A 88 15.77 -19.67 -21.37
CA VAL A 88 15.30 -19.19 -20.06
C VAL A 88 14.92 -20.37 -19.15
N SER A 89 14.24 -21.36 -19.70
CA SER A 89 13.83 -22.57 -18.98
C SER A 89 15.02 -23.36 -18.44
N GLU A 90 16.06 -23.56 -19.26
CA GLU A 90 17.29 -24.24 -18.86
C GLU A 90 18.03 -23.50 -17.74
N GLN A 91 18.08 -22.18 -17.80
CA GLN A 91 18.79 -21.38 -16.80
C GLN A 91 18.02 -21.28 -15.46
N LEU A 92 16.69 -21.31 -15.51
CA LEU A 92 15.84 -21.24 -14.33
C LEU A 92 15.45 -22.62 -13.76
N GLY A 93 15.74 -23.71 -14.48
CA GLY A 93 15.30 -25.05 -14.10
C GLY A 93 13.79 -25.25 -14.19
N ILE A 94 13.10 -24.50 -15.04
CA ILE A 94 11.65 -24.58 -15.27
C ILE A 94 11.42 -25.43 -16.53
N ASP A 95 10.40 -26.31 -16.50
CA ASP A 95 10.00 -27.02 -17.71
C ASP A 95 9.38 -26.05 -18.72
N SER A 96 9.91 -26.04 -19.96
CA SER A 96 9.45 -25.16 -21.04
C SER A 96 7.96 -25.34 -21.37
N MET A 97 7.40 -26.54 -21.12
CA MET A 97 5.97 -26.82 -21.30
C MET A 97 5.07 -25.93 -20.44
N HIS A 98 5.55 -25.42 -19.30
CA HIS A 98 4.76 -24.47 -18.50
C HIS A 98 4.41 -23.20 -19.25
N PHE A 99 5.23 -22.78 -20.22
CA PHE A 99 4.91 -21.60 -21.05
C PHE A 99 3.72 -21.81 -22.01
N SER A 100 3.23 -23.05 -22.15
CA SER A 100 2.05 -23.38 -22.96
C SER A 100 0.74 -23.44 -22.16
N MET A 101 0.81 -23.33 -20.83
CA MET A 101 -0.39 -23.31 -19.99
C MET A 101 -1.14 -21.97 -20.10
N PRO A 102 -2.44 -21.92 -19.77
CA PRO A 102 -3.19 -20.66 -19.68
C PRO A 102 -2.46 -19.62 -18.81
N SER A 103 -2.45 -18.36 -19.26
CA SER A 103 -1.65 -17.29 -18.60
C SER A 103 -2.08 -17.02 -17.15
N GLU A 104 -3.36 -17.21 -16.82
CA GLU A 104 -3.89 -17.12 -15.46
C GLU A 104 -3.28 -18.21 -14.57
N GLU A 105 -3.30 -19.45 -15.01
CA GLU A 105 -2.70 -20.59 -14.30
C GLU A 105 -1.18 -20.43 -14.16
N PHE A 106 -0.51 -19.93 -15.20
CA PHE A 106 0.92 -19.64 -15.16
C PHE A 106 1.25 -18.57 -14.12
N ALA A 107 0.45 -17.50 -14.04
CA ALA A 107 0.64 -16.44 -13.07
C ALA A 107 0.48 -16.91 -11.63
N GLU A 108 -0.46 -17.82 -11.35
CA GLU A 108 -0.65 -18.41 -10.02
C GLU A 108 0.52 -19.31 -9.61
N LYS A 109 1.04 -20.09 -10.57
CA LYS A 109 2.10 -21.06 -10.33
C LYS A 109 3.52 -20.50 -10.37
N ILE A 110 3.71 -19.29 -10.92
CA ILE A 110 5.04 -18.74 -11.21
C ILE A 110 5.95 -18.67 -9.97
N HIS A 111 5.40 -18.38 -8.79
CA HIS A 111 6.14 -18.33 -7.54
C HIS A 111 6.60 -19.71 -7.05
N ILE A 112 5.91 -20.78 -7.45
CA ILE A 112 6.26 -22.16 -7.13
C ILE A 112 7.26 -22.71 -8.16
N LEU A 113 7.19 -22.22 -9.40
CA LEU A 113 8.05 -22.65 -10.50
C LEU A 113 9.45 -22.03 -10.43
N LEU A 114 9.59 -20.88 -9.76
CA LEU A 114 10.88 -20.20 -9.62
C LEU A 114 11.71 -20.84 -8.50
N PRO A 115 12.99 -21.15 -8.76
CA PRO A 115 13.92 -21.56 -7.70
C PRO A 115 14.08 -20.51 -6.62
N ASP A 116 14.32 -20.90 -5.37
CA ASP A 116 14.44 -20.00 -4.23
C ASP A 116 15.54 -18.93 -4.39
N ASP A 117 16.62 -19.25 -5.08
CA ASP A 117 17.73 -18.35 -5.37
C ASP A 117 17.44 -17.36 -6.50
N VAL A 118 16.36 -17.55 -7.23
CA VAL A 118 15.90 -16.71 -8.35
C VAL A 118 14.56 -16.05 -8.03
N SER A 119 14.08 -16.22 -6.81
CA SER A 119 12.83 -15.60 -6.35
C SER A 119 12.83 -14.09 -6.50
N PRO A 120 11.65 -13.43 -6.62
CA PRO A 120 11.55 -11.97 -6.66
C PRO A 120 12.28 -11.28 -5.50
N GLU A 121 12.31 -11.92 -4.33
CA GLU A 121 13.00 -11.43 -3.14
C GLU A 121 14.52 -11.48 -3.30
N ALA A 122 15.06 -12.57 -3.86
CA ALA A 122 16.49 -12.70 -4.13
C ALA A 122 16.96 -11.73 -5.23
N LEU A 123 16.15 -11.54 -6.29
CA LEU A 123 16.41 -10.57 -7.35
C LEU A 123 16.25 -9.13 -6.87
N GLY A 124 15.30 -8.85 -5.99
CA GLY A 124 15.15 -7.55 -5.33
C GLY A 124 16.40 -7.16 -4.55
N LYS A 125 17.05 -8.12 -3.89
CA LYS A 125 18.34 -7.89 -3.20
C LYS A 125 19.51 -7.60 -4.17
N LEU A 126 19.49 -8.15 -5.37
CA LEU A 126 20.52 -7.91 -6.40
C LEU A 126 20.32 -6.58 -7.15
N GLN A 127 19.04 -6.18 -7.39
CA GLN A 127 18.71 -4.88 -7.98
C GLN A 127 18.92 -3.71 -7.01
N SER A 128 18.94 -3.96 -5.72
CA SER A 128 19.14 -2.93 -4.69
C SER A 128 20.54 -2.28 -4.72
N LYS A 129 21.46 -2.76 -5.58
CA LYS A 129 22.77 -2.11 -5.78
C LYS A 129 22.72 -0.82 -6.60
N LYS A 130 21.59 -0.49 -7.27
CA LYS A 130 21.37 0.83 -7.89
C LYS A 130 20.07 1.40 -7.34
N GLY A 131 20.20 2.10 -6.20
CA GLY A 131 19.08 2.58 -5.41
C GLY A 131 18.21 3.60 -6.12
N SER A 132 17.00 3.19 -6.52
CA SER A 132 15.90 4.10 -6.69
C SER A 132 15.52 4.67 -5.32
N ILE A 133 15.13 5.95 -5.24
CA ILE A 133 14.64 6.58 -4.02
C ILE A 133 13.49 5.75 -3.38
N ASN A 134 12.64 5.12 -4.18
CA ASN A 134 11.55 4.26 -3.71
C ASN A 134 12.05 3.00 -2.96
N GLN A 135 13.15 2.39 -3.43
CA GLN A 135 13.76 1.25 -2.72
C GLN A 135 14.36 1.69 -1.38
N LEU A 136 14.97 2.86 -1.36
CA LEU A 136 15.52 3.41 -0.13
C LEU A 136 14.41 3.78 0.86
N LEU A 137 13.30 4.36 0.40
CA LEU A 137 12.12 4.63 1.21
C LEU A 137 11.57 3.34 1.84
N ASN A 138 11.35 2.29 1.03
CA ASN A 138 10.92 1.00 1.54
C ASN A 138 11.88 0.42 2.58
N ARG A 139 13.18 0.48 2.34
CA ARG A 139 14.20 -0.01 3.29
C ARG A 139 14.21 0.78 4.59
N LEU A 140 14.07 2.11 4.53
CA LEU A 140 13.96 2.96 5.72
C LEU A 140 12.67 2.68 6.49
N THR A 141 11.54 2.56 5.78
CA THR A 141 10.25 2.25 6.41
C THR A 141 10.30 0.90 7.13
N MET A 142 10.83 -0.14 6.47
CA MET A 142 10.99 -1.47 7.10
C MET A 142 11.96 -1.42 8.27
N TYR A 143 13.07 -0.71 8.15
CA TYR A 143 14.06 -0.56 9.22
C TYR A 143 13.45 0.10 10.47
N PHE A 144 12.64 1.14 10.31
CA PHE A 144 11.95 1.78 11.44
C PHE A 144 10.80 0.90 11.97
N ALA A 145 10.06 0.22 11.08
CA ALA A 145 8.98 -0.68 11.47
C ALA A 145 9.50 -1.84 12.36
N GLU A 146 10.62 -2.46 12.00
CA GLU A 146 11.26 -3.50 12.79
C GLU A 146 11.62 -2.99 14.20
N GLN A 147 12.25 -1.81 14.30
CA GLN A 147 12.60 -1.22 15.60
C GLN A 147 11.38 -0.81 16.42
N MET A 148 10.28 -0.39 15.77
CA MET A 148 9.03 -0.11 16.48
C MET A 148 8.35 -1.40 16.95
N PHE A 149 8.46 -2.49 16.19
CA PHE A 149 7.90 -3.78 16.54
C PHE A 149 8.61 -4.42 17.72
N ASP A 150 9.93 -4.36 17.77
CA ASP A 150 10.73 -4.85 18.90
C ASP A 150 10.76 -3.87 20.09
N LYS A 151 10.05 -2.74 19.99
CA LYS A 151 9.94 -1.67 20.99
C LYS A 151 11.24 -0.93 21.31
N SER A 152 12.27 -1.07 20.48
CA SER A 152 13.52 -0.30 20.61
C SER A 152 13.35 1.15 20.14
N LEU A 153 12.32 1.44 19.34
CA LEU A 153 11.95 2.77 18.86
C LEU A 153 10.44 2.99 19.08
N LYS A 154 10.08 4.18 19.56
CA LYS A 154 8.69 4.56 19.87
C LYS A 154 8.33 5.89 19.19
N LYS A 155 7.04 6.21 19.15
CA LYS A 155 6.56 7.52 18.73
C LYS A 155 7.21 8.62 19.57
N GLY A 156 7.69 9.66 18.90
CA GLY A 156 8.39 10.78 19.50
C GLY A 156 9.87 10.53 19.78
N ASP A 157 10.37 9.33 19.60
CA ASP A 157 11.80 9.03 19.79
C ASP A 157 12.61 9.61 18.63
N LYS A 158 13.83 10.04 18.99
CA LYS A 158 14.80 10.50 18.02
C LYS A 158 15.40 9.33 17.24
N ILE A 159 15.35 9.40 15.92
CA ILE A 159 15.99 8.41 15.07
C ILE A 159 17.49 8.70 14.90
N GLU A 160 18.20 7.73 14.37
CA GLU A 160 19.61 7.86 14.07
C GLU A 160 19.89 8.95 13.02
N SER A 161 21.09 9.54 13.09
CA SER A 161 21.47 10.57 12.12
C SER A 161 21.57 10.04 10.69
N ASP A 162 21.38 10.92 9.69
CA ASP A 162 21.54 10.63 8.27
C ASP A 162 22.89 9.93 7.95
N ARG A 163 23.93 10.24 8.70
CA ARG A 163 25.25 9.62 8.57
C ARG A 163 25.23 8.15 9.01
N VAL A 164 24.63 7.86 10.15
CA VAL A 164 24.55 6.49 10.70
C VAL A 164 23.66 5.63 9.80
N LEU A 165 22.50 6.14 9.42
CA LEU A 165 21.57 5.46 8.49
C LEU A 165 22.23 5.17 7.14
N ALA A 166 22.99 6.13 6.59
CA ALA A 166 23.74 5.95 5.35
C ALA A 166 24.73 4.79 5.43
N THR A 167 25.47 4.72 6.56
CA THR A 167 26.43 3.63 6.79
C THR A 167 25.72 2.29 6.93
N LYS A 168 24.65 2.20 7.73
CA LYS A 168 23.87 0.96 7.94
C LYS A 168 23.21 0.45 6.66
N LEU A 169 22.68 1.36 5.87
CA LEU A 169 21.98 1.01 4.62
C LEU A 169 22.91 0.88 3.41
N GLY A 170 24.20 1.20 3.55
CA GLY A 170 25.18 1.12 2.46
C GLY A 170 24.88 2.07 1.30
N VAL A 171 24.36 3.28 1.58
CA VAL A 171 23.96 4.29 0.59
C VAL A 171 24.59 5.65 0.88
N GLY A 172 24.50 6.58 -0.07
CA GLY A 172 25.00 7.95 0.11
C GLY A 172 24.16 8.76 1.12
N ARG A 173 24.79 9.64 1.90
CA ARG A 173 24.10 10.53 2.87
C ARG A 173 23.04 11.43 2.21
N SER A 174 23.31 11.92 1.00
CA SER A 174 22.34 12.73 0.24
C SER A 174 21.08 11.95 -0.07
N ALA A 175 21.21 10.68 -0.49
CA ALA A 175 20.07 9.83 -0.78
C ALA A 175 19.22 9.58 0.48
N VAL A 176 19.86 9.30 1.63
CA VAL A 176 19.13 9.15 2.90
C VAL A 176 18.38 10.42 3.26
N ARG A 177 19.02 11.58 3.12
CA ARG A 177 18.40 12.88 3.44
C ARG A 177 17.17 13.15 2.56
N GLU A 178 17.27 12.86 1.26
CA GLU A 178 16.12 13.01 0.35
C GLU A 178 14.98 12.02 0.71
N ALA A 179 15.31 10.79 1.04
CA ALA A 179 14.33 9.81 1.49
C ALA A 179 13.66 10.22 2.82
N LEU A 180 14.43 10.73 3.78
CA LEU A 180 13.89 11.26 5.04
C LEU A 180 12.95 12.45 4.81
N LYS A 181 13.26 13.36 3.88
CA LYS A 181 12.34 14.45 3.52
C LYS A 181 11.01 13.93 2.97
N VAL A 182 11.02 12.88 2.18
CA VAL A 182 9.78 12.26 1.69
C VAL A 182 8.98 11.67 2.85
N LEU A 183 9.63 10.96 3.78
CA LEU A 183 8.96 10.42 4.98
C LEU A 183 8.41 11.53 5.89
N ASP A 184 9.09 12.67 5.98
CA ASP A 184 8.64 13.87 6.70
C ASP A 184 7.36 14.47 6.05
N VAL A 185 7.37 14.64 4.74
CA VAL A 185 6.19 15.09 3.97
C VAL A 185 5.01 14.13 4.13
N LEU A 186 5.29 12.82 4.19
CA LEU A 186 4.26 11.80 4.43
C LEU A 186 3.81 11.74 5.92
N GLY A 187 4.41 12.54 6.80
CA GLY A 187 4.06 12.60 8.21
C GLY A 187 4.53 11.40 9.05
N MET A 188 5.39 10.55 8.50
CA MET A 188 5.94 9.38 9.21
C MET A 188 7.03 9.75 10.21
N ILE A 189 7.78 10.80 9.92
CA ILE A 189 8.82 11.36 10.77
C ILE A 189 8.65 12.88 10.86
N ASP A 190 9.39 13.50 11.77
CA ASP A 190 9.39 14.95 12.02
C ASP A 190 10.84 15.44 12.02
N ILE A 191 11.24 16.19 10.99
CA ILE A 191 12.58 16.76 10.86
C ILE A 191 12.61 18.11 11.56
N ARG A 192 13.28 18.19 12.71
CA ARG A 192 13.45 19.43 13.49
C ARG A 192 14.80 20.05 13.22
N PRO A 193 14.87 21.22 12.58
CA PRO A 193 16.13 21.88 12.29
C PRO A 193 17.01 22.05 13.53
N GLY A 194 18.24 21.60 13.47
CA GLY A 194 19.21 21.70 14.58
C GLY A 194 18.99 20.71 15.74
N GLN A 195 17.86 20.01 15.80
CA GLN A 195 17.52 19.08 16.88
C GLN A 195 17.61 17.61 16.44
N GLY A 196 17.35 17.35 15.18
CA GLY A 196 17.40 16.00 14.60
C GLY A 196 16.06 15.57 14.00
N THR A 197 15.93 14.27 13.75
CA THR A 197 14.73 13.66 13.17
C THR A 197 14.09 12.72 14.19
N TYR A 198 12.78 12.71 14.26
CA TYR A 198 12.00 11.98 15.27
C TYR A 198 10.92 11.16 14.58
N ILE A 199 10.52 10.02 15.17
CA ILE A 199 9.31 9.31 14.74
C ILE A 199 8.10 10.20 15.02
N SER A 200 7.25 10.41 14.03
CA SER A 200 6.05 11.23 14.20
C SER A 200 5.09 10.61 15.23
N GLY A 201 4.49 11.47 16.05
CA GLY A 201 3.38 11.09 16.95
C GLY A 201 2.01 11.27 16.31
N ASN A 202 1.92 11.86 15.11
CA ASN A 202 0.66 12.22 14.48
C ASN A 202 0.32 11.26 13.33
N GLU A 203 -0.40 10.18 13.66
CA GLU A 203 -0.84 9.16 12.68
C GLU A 203 -1.91 9.68 11.73
N ALA A 204 -2.64 10.73 12.10
CA ALA A 204 -3.76 11.26 11.33
C ALA A 204 -3.35 11.78 9.92
N ASN A 205 -2.07 12.07 9.71
CA ASN A 205 -1.59 12.63 8.46
C ASN A 205 -1.05 11.58 7.47
N PHE A 206 -0.85 10.33 7.87
CA PHE A 206 -0.21 9.31 7.02
C PHE A 206 -0.97 9.02 5.72
N PHE A 207 -2.28 9.09 5.76
CA PHE A 207 -3.13 8.77 4.62
C PHE A 207 -3.57 10.00 3.81
N VAL A 208 -3.35 11.22 4.33
CA VAL A 208 -3.86 12.45 3.70
C VAL A 208 -3.36 12.60 2.26
N ILE A 209 -2.05 12.57 2.05
CA ILE A 209 -1.46 12.79 0.72
C ILE A 209 -1.82 11.67 -0.25
N PRO A 210 -1.61 10.36 0.06
CA PRO A 210 -1.97 9.28 -0.84
C PRO A 210 -3.46 9.26 -1.19
N LEU A 211 -4.34 9.49 -0.22
CA LEU A 211 -5.78 9.47 -0.44
C LEU A 211 -6.25 10.68 -1.24
N SER A 212 -5.69 11.88 -0.97
CA SER A 212 -5.97 13.08 -1.76
C SER A 212 -5.58 12.91 -3.24
N TRP A 213 -4.41 12.35 -3.50
CA TRP A 213 -3.98 12.06 -4.86
C TRP A 213 -4.87 11.05 -5.56
N SER A 214 -5.31 10.00 -4.84
CA SER A 214 -6.27 9.04 -5.39
C SER A 214 -7.56 9.69 -5.85
N LEU A 215 -8.06 10.66 -5.07
CA LEU A 215 -9.24 11.47 -5.42
C LEU A 215 -9.03 12.34 -6.65
N PHE A 216 -7.92 13.08 -6.69
CA PHE A 216 -7.66 14.03 -7.79
C PHE A 216 -7.39 13.34 -9.13
N MET A 217 -6.73 12.17 -9.12
CA MET A 217 -6.36 11.50 -10.36
C MET A 217 -7.51 10.78 -11.06
N ASN A 218 -8.53 10.36 -10.35
CA ASN A 218 -9.59 9.51 -10.89
C ASN A 218 -10.99 10.17 -10.96
N GLY A 219 -11.09 11.49 -10.80
CA GLY A 219 -12.26 12.36 -11.08
C GLY A 219 -13.65 11.97 -10.55
N ASN A 220 -13.86 10.71 -10.16
CA ASN A 220 -15.17 10.15 -9.77
C ASN A 220 -15.11 9.19 -8.58
N GLN A 221 -14.07 9.27 -7.73
CA GLN A 221 -13.92 8.37 -6.59
C GLN A 221 -14.58 8.86 -5.29
N THR A 222 -15.33 9.95 -5.34
CA THR A 222 -16.05 10.46 -4.16
C THR A 222 -16.97 9.39 -3.59
N GLU A 223 -17.69 8.67 -4.45
CA GLU A 223 -18.59 7.57 -4.05
C GLU A 223 -17.83 6.44 -3.35
N SER A 224 -16.74 5.97 -3.93
CA SER A 224 -15.92 4.90 -3.33
C SER A 224 -15.31 5.31 -1.98
N ILE A 225 -14.96 6.59 -1.79
CA ILE A 225 -14.46 7.09 -0.51
C ILE A 225 -15.57 7.16 0.53
N LEU A 226 -16.77 7.57 0.12
CA LEU A 226 -17.94 7.55 0.98
C LEU A 226 -18.31 6.11 1.40
N GLU A 227 -18.18 5.13 0.52
CA GLU A 227 -18.36 3.72 0.88
C GLU A 227 -17.34 3.28 1.94
N VAL A 228 -16.07 3.64 1.79
CA VAL A 228 -15.03 3.35 2.81
C VAL A 228 -15.35 4.09 4.11
N ARG A 229 -15.78 5.35 4.04
CA ARG A 229 -16.21 6.11 5.21
C ARG A 229 -17.31 5.39 5.97
N ASP A 230 -18.36 4.95 5.28
CA ASP A 230 -19.49 4.24 5.89
C ASP A 230 -19.02 3.00 6.67
N LEU A 231 -18.18 2.17 6.05
CA LEU A 231 -17.65 0.97 6.71
C LEU A 231 -16.86 1.31 7.99
N LEU A 232 -16.04 2.36 7.92
CA LEU A 232 -15.22 2.79 9.05
C LEU A 232 -16.04 3.42 10.18
N GLU A 233 -17.03 4.27 9.84
CA GLU A 233 -17.92 4.92 10.80
C GLU A 233 -18.78 3.90 11.59
N VAL A 234 -19.37 2.94 10.86
CA VAL A 234 -20.17 1.86 11.47
C VAL A 234 -19.30 1.03 12.42
N LYS A 235 -18.07 0.66 11.99
CA LYS A 235 -17.17 -0.09 12.85
C LYS A 235 -16.65 0.74 14.03
N ALA A 236 -16.42 2.03 13.84
CA ALA A 236 -16.03 2.93 14.92
C ALA A 236 -17.12 3.04 15.99
N ALA A 237 -18.38 3.20 15.60
CA ALA A 237 -19.52 3.27 16.51
C ALA A 237 -19.67 1.97 17.32
N TYR A 238 -19.54 0.81 16.68
CA TYR A 238 -19.54 -0.49 17.36
C TYR A 238 -18.48 -0.56 18.47
N LEU A 239 -17.22 -0.20 18.12
CA LEU A 239 -16.11 -0.27 19.05
C LEU A 239 -16.17 0.80 20.15
N ALA A 240 -16.74 1.97 19.86
CA ALA A 240 -16.87 3.07 20.81
C ALA A 240 -17.75 2.71 22.03
N ALA A 241 -18.68 1.77 21.90
CA ALA A 241 -19.50 1.28 23.01
C ALA A 241 -18.67 0.61 24.13
N ASP A 242 -17.49 0.06 23.80
CA ASP A 242 -16.54 -0.52 24.73
C ASP A 242 -15.42 0.45 25.14
N CYS A 243 -15.58 1.75 24.87
CA CYS A 243 -14.57 2.76 25.19
C CYS A 243 -14.24 2.78 26.68
N VAL A 244 -12.94 2.61 26.97
CA VAL A 244 -12.40 2.65 28.33
C VAL A 244 -11.53 3.88 28.59
N ASP A 245 -11.30 4.72 27.57
CA ASP A 245 -10.55 5.97 27.71
C ASP A 245 -11.49 7.11 28.14
N ASP A 246 -11.39 7.49 29.40
CA ASP A 246 -12.19 8.57 29.99
C ASP A 246 -12.01 9.91 29.25
N ARG A 247 -10.84 10.16 28.66
CA ARG A 247 -10.59 11.42 27.91
C ARG A 247 -11.33 11.43 26.58
N ALA A 248 -11.29 10.31 25.85
CA ALA A 248 -12.04 10.16 24.62
C ALA A 248 -13.55 10.25 24.87
N MET A 249 -14.05 9.59 25.92
CA MET A 249 -15.46 9.64 26.30
C MET A 249 -15.92 11.03 26.73
N ASN A 250 -15.12 11.74 27.53
CA ASN A 250 -15.40 13.13 27.91
C ASN A 250 -15.45 14.04 26.69
N ARG A 251 -14.56 13.84 25.72
CA ARG A 251 -14.57 14.59 24.46
C ARG A 251 -15.85 14.33 23.65
N LEU A 252 -16.28 13.07 23.54
CA LEU A 252 -17.54 12.72 22.88
C LEU A 252 -18.75 13.39 23.58
N TYR A 253 -18.76 13.41 24.92
CA TYR A 253 -19.76 14.14 25.69
C TYR A 253 -19.78 15.64 25.36
N ASP A 254 -18.62 16.29 25.40
CA ASP A 254 -18.50 17.73 25.11
C ASP A 254 -18.99 18.07 23.69
N VAL A 255 -18.66 17.21 22.71
CA VAL A 255 -19.07 17.39 21.33
C VAL A 255 -20.57 17.17 21.16
N SER A 256 -21.14 16.14 21.81
CA SER A 256 -22.60 15.92 21.82
C SER A 256 -23.33 17.15 22.39
N HIS A 257 -22.75 17.81 23.41
CA HIS A 257 -23.32 19.03 23.98
C HIS A 257 -23.20 20.23 23.00
N LYS A 258 -22.08 20.35 22.26
CA LYS A 258 -21.94 21.38 21.20
C LYS A 258 -22.98 21.19 20.10
N ILE A 259 -23.26 19.96 19.67
CA ILE A 259 -24.30 19.65 18.69
C ILE A 259 -25.67 20.13 19.21
N HIS A 260 -26.00 19.77 20.46
CA HIS A 260 -27.26 20.21 21.09
C HIS A 260 -27.38 21.74 21.12
N GLN A 261 -26.32 22.42 21.56
CA GLN A 261 -26.32 23.88 21.62
C GLN A 261 -26.49 24.49 20.22
N ALA A 262 -25.76 24.01 19.22
CA ALA A 262 -25.86 24.49 17.85
C ALA A 262 -27.27 24.24 17.24
N TYR A 263 -27.91 23.10 17.60
CA TYR A 263 -29.28 22.79 17.23
C TYR A 263 -30.28 23.79 17.84
N VAL A 264 -30.19 24.03 19.17
CA VAL A 264 -31.07 25.00 19.86
C VAL A 264 -30.91 26.41 19.33
N GLU A 265 -29.66 26.83 19.03
CA GLU A 265 -29.35 28.12 18.44
C GLU A 265 -29.75 28.23 16.95
N GLN A 266 -30.17 27.12 16.31
CA GLN A 266 -30.42 27.04 14.86
C GLN A 266 -29.22 27.54 14.04
N ASN A 267 -28.00 27.26 14.54
CA ASN A 267 -26.74 27.71 13.93
C ASN A 267 -26.13 26.59 13.09
N TYR A 268 -26.48 26.59 11.79
CA TYR A 268 -26.05 25.56 10.84
C TYR A 268 -24.55 25.41 10.76
N LYS A 269 -23.80 26.50 10.76
CA LYS A 269 -22.34 26.44 10.64
C LYS A 269 -21.72 25.75 11.84
N LYS A 270 -22.12 26.17 13.07
CA LYS A 270 -21.66 25.52 14.29
C LYS A 270 -22.07 24.06 14.34
N PHE A 271 -23.27 23.75 13.82
CA PHE A 271 -23.77 22.39 13.79
C PHE A 271 -22.91 21.49 12.88
N LEU A 272 -22.58 21.94 11.66
CA LEU A 272 -21.73 21.21 10.74
C LEU A 272 -20.31 21.01 11.29
N ASP A 273 -19.75 22.02 11.94
CA ASP A 273 -18.45 21.88 12.59
C ASP A 273 -18.49 20.84 13.72
N ALA A 274 -19.57 20.85 14.53
CA ALA A 274 -19.76 19.89 15.60
C ALA A 274 -20.09 18.47 15.10
N ASP A 275 -20.77 18.33 13.97
CA ASP A 275 -21.03 17.08 13.26
C ASP A 275 -19.71 16.36 12.90
N LEU A 276 -18.78 17.08 12.26
CA LEU A 276 -17.46 16.55 11.94
C LEU A 276 -16.66 16.15 13.20
N GLU A 277 -16.75 16.96 14.27
CA GLU A 277 -16.11 16.63 15.54
C GLU A 277 -16.74 15.40 16.19
N PHE A 278 -18.06 15.17 16.04
CA PHE A 278 -18.78 14.02 16.60
C PHE A 278 -18.28 12.71 16.00
N HIS A 279 -18.27 12.60 14.69
CA HIS A 279 -17.74 11.44 14.00
C HIS A 279 -16.27 11.17 14.36
N SER A 280 -15.47 12.23 14.44
CA SER A 280 -14.09 12.13 14.90
C SER A 280 -13.94 11.62 16.32
N SER A 281 -14.82 12.06 17.24
CA SER A 281 -14.80 11.64 18.65
C SER A 281 -15.22 10.19 18.82
N ILE A 282 -16.22 9.71 18.05
CA ILE A 282 -16.58 8.29 18.00
C ILE A 282 -15.40 7.45 17.51
N ALA A 283 -14.72 7.91 16.46
CA ALA A 283 -13.52 7.22 15.94
C ALA A 283 -12.40 7.16 16.99
N GLU A 284 -12.20 8.21 17.80
CA GLU A 284 -11.26 8.22 18.92
C GLU A 284 -11.68 7.22 20.02
N CYS A 285 -12.97 7.21 20.41
CA CYS A 285 -13.55 6.25 21.37
C CYS A 285 -13.44 4.79 20.90
N SER A 286 -13.34 4.53 19.60
CA SER A 286 -13.14 3.17 19.09
C SER A 286 -11.84 2.51 19.57
N GLY A 287 -10.87 3.28 20.08
CA GLY A 287 -9.55 2.81 20.48
C GLY A 287 -8.68 2.33 19.31
N ASN A 288 -9.20 2.35 18.08
CA ASN A 288 -8.47 1.93 16.88
C ASN A 288 -7.84 3.14 16.17
N THR A 289 -6.55 3.35 16.39
CA THR A 289 -5.82 4.50 15.85
C THR A 289 -5.80 4.54 14.32
N VAL A 290 -5.90 3.40 13.65
CA VAL A 290 -5.95 3.33 12.18
C VAL A 290 -7.30 3.82 11.66
N ILE A 291 -8.41 3.35 12.25
CA ILE A 291 -9.77 3.85 11.92
C ILE A 291 -9.83 5.36 12.15
N TYR A 292 -9.35 5.82 13.29
CA TYR A 292 -9.30 7.24 13.63
C TYR A 292 -8.54 8.06 12.58
N SER A 293 -7.32 7.63 12.23
CA SER A 293 -6.48 8.33 11.24
C SER A 293 -7.10 8.35 9.84
N MET A 294 -7.71 7.26 9.42
CA MET A 294 -8.39 7.19 8.12
C MET A 294 -9.63 8.10 8.09
N LEU A 295 -10.48 8.06 9.13
CA LEU A 295 -11.66 8.91 9.22
C LEU A 295 -11.30 10.39 9.32
N GLN A 296 -10.26 10.77 10.06
CA GLN A 296 -9.73 12.14 10.08
C GLN A 296 -9.32 12.61 8.69
N THR A 297 -8.64 11.75 7.96
CA THR A 297 -8.21 12.07 6.58
C THR A 297 -9.41 12.28 5.67
N ILE A 298 -10.38 11.37 5.70
CA ILE A 298 -11.61 11.47 4.88
C ILE A 298 -12.40 12.72 5.25
N SER A 299 -12.57 13.00 6.55
CA SER A 299 -13.30 14.19 7.04
C SER A 299 -12.65 15.49 6.59
N ASN A 300 -11.31 15.59 6.62
CA ASN A 300 -10.59 16.75 6.12
C ASN A 300 -10.78 16.96 4.61
N LEU A 301 -10.81 15.89 3.83
CA LEU A 301 -11.09 15.96 2.40
C LEU A 301 -12.55 16.38 2.13
N MET A 302 -13.49 15.81 2.86
CA MET A 302 -14.93 16.10 2.71
C MET A 302 -15.30 17.51 3.15
N ARG A 303 -14.58 18.13 4.09
CA ARG A 303 -14.81 19.52 4.52
C ARG A 303 -14.80 20.49 3.35
N HIS A 304 -13.91 20.30 2.39
CA HIS A 304 -13.82 21.13 1.19
C HIS A 304 -14.93 20.87 0.17
N VAL A 305 -15.58 19.69 0.26
CA VAL A 305 -16.70 19.33 -0.63
C VAL A 305 -18.05 19.78 -0.05
N SER A 306 -18.18 19.81 1.29
CA SER A 306 -19.45 20.06 2.00
C SER A 306 -19.84 21.53 2.10
N GLU A 307 -18.97 22.48 1.79
CA GLU A 307 -19.26 23.93 1.91
C GLU A 307 -20.41 24.43 0.99
N THR A 308 -20.94 23.57 0.12
CA THR A 308 -21.96 23.93 -0.87
C THR A 308 -23.38 23.46 -0.54
N GLY A 309 -23.58 22.66 0.52
CA GLY A 309 -24.88 22.11 0.90
C GLY A 309 -25.62 23.01 1.93
N MET A 310 -26.80 23.54 1.58
CA MET A 310 -27.69 24.17 2.56
C MET A 310 -28.59 23.10 3.17
N ILE A 311 -28.51 22.92 4.51
CA ILE A 311 -29.40 22.07 5.30
C ILE A 311 -30.58 22.92 5.80
N ASP A 312 -31.81 22.47 5.63
CA ASP A 312 -32.98 23.15 6.17
C ASP A 312 -33.25 22.77 7.64
N GLY A 313 -34.14 23.53 8.31
CA GLY A 313 -34.42 23.32 9.74
C GLY A 313 -35.02 21.96 10.07
N ARG A 314 -35.72 21.30 9.13
CA ARG A 314 -36.26 19.96 9.32
C ARG A 314 -35.17 18.90 9.26
N GLN A 315 -34.29 19.04 8.28
CA GLN A 315 -33.11 18.17 8.16
C GLN A 315 -32.20 18.32 9.38
N LEU A 316 -32.03 19.51 9.93
CA LEU A 316 -31.26 19.75 11.14
C LEU A 316 -31.79 18.97 12.33
N GLN A 317 -33.12 18.94 12.53
CA GLN A 317 -33.74 18.16 13.59
C GLN A 317 -33.50 16.66 13.39
N GLU A 318 -33.73 16.15 12.20
CA GLU A 318 -33.50 14.73 11.88
C GLU A 318 -32.06 14.29 12.18
N ILE A 319 -31.08 15.08 11.74
CA ILE A 319 -29.66 14.81 11.99
C ILE A 319 -29.34 14.84 13.49
N TYR A 320 -29.88 15.83 14.20
CA TYR A 320 -29.71 15.93 15.65
C TYR A 320 -30.25 14.69 16.36
N GLU A 321 -31.46 14.24 16.05
CA GLU A 321 -32.08 13.05 16.64
C GLU A 321 -31.26 11.77 16.35
N GLU A 322 -30.73 11.64 15.14
CA GLU A 322 -29.86 10.53 14.75
C GLU A 322 -28.58 10.51 15.60
N HIS A 323 -27.91 11.66 15.78
CA HIS A 323 -26.70 11.76 16.60
C HIS A 323 -27.00 11.44 18.07
N GLN A 324 -28.13 11.91 18.62
CA GLN A 324 -28.52 11.59 20.01
C GLN A 324 -28.78 10.09 20.18
N LYS A 325 -29.38 9.43 19.17
CA LYS A 325 -29.59 7.97 19.17
C LYS A 325 -28.27 7.22 19.23
N ILE A 326 -27.33 7.56 18.34
CA ILE A 326 -26.00 6.93 18.29
C ILE A 326 -25.27 7.13 19.64
N TYR A 327 -25.23 8.36 20.12
CA TYR A 327 -24.59 8.71 21.40
C TYR A 327 -25.17 7.94 22.56
N GLY A 328 -26.51 7.88 22.66
CA GLY A 328 -27.22 7.14 23.71
C GLY A 328 -26.89 5.65 23.70
N LEU A 329 -26.78 5.03 22.53
CA LEU A 329 -26.43 3.61 22.38
C LEU A 329 -24.97 3.34 22.80
N ILE A 330 -24.05 4.25 22.44
CA ILE A 330 -22.64 4.18 22.90
C ILE A 330 -22.60 4.25 24.45
N LEU A 331 -23.29 5.19 25.05
CA LEU A 331 -23.38 5.29 26.55
C LEU A 331 -24.01 4.07 27.20
N ALA A 332 -25.01 3.46 26.55
CA ALA A 332 -25.64 2.23 27.00
C ALA A 332 -24.75 0.98 26.81
N LYS A 333 -23.56 1.13 26.19
CA LYS A 333 -22.66 0.05 25.82
C LYS A 333 -23.27 -0.97 24.85
N ASP A 334 -24.21 -0.52 24.02
CA ASP A 334 -24.84 -1.30 22.97
C ASP A 334 -24.11 -1.08 21.65
N GLY A 335 -23.06 -1.86 21.41
CA GLY A 335 -22.24 -1.75 20.22
C GLY A 335 -22.97 -2.12 18.93
N GLU A 336 -23.83 -3.14 18.97
CA GLU A 336 -24.63 -3.55 17.80
C GLU A 336 -25.65 -2.47 17.46
N GLY A 337 -26.40 -1.98 18.44
CA GLY A 337 -27.35 -0.89 18.24
C GLY A 337 -26.68 0.40 17.76
N ALA A 338 -25.49 0.74 18.29
CA ALA A 338 -24.72 1.91 17.86
C ALA A 338 -24.27 1.79 16.39
N ALA A 339 -23.83 0.60 15.98
CA ALA A 339 -23.45 0.32 14.59
C ALA A 339 -24.65 0.43 13.63
N GLU A 340 -25.80 -0.16 13.99
CA GLU A 340 -27.02 -0.08 13.18
C GLU A 340 -27.52 1.37 13.06
N ALA A 341 -27.50 2.12 14.16
CA ALA A 341 -27.90 3.54 14.16
C ALA A 341 -26.95 4.39 13.29
N MET A 342 -25.64 4.12 13.33
CA MET A 342 -24.66 4.79 12.49
C MET A 342 -24.87 4.44 11.01
N GLU A 343 -25.11 3.17 10.68
CA GLU A 343 -25.38 2.75 9.29
C GLU A 343 -26.61 3.46 8.71
N GLU A 344 -27.68 3.57 9.49
CA GLU A 344 -28.90 4.28 9.10
C GLU A 344 -28.63 5.77 8.89
N HIS A 345 -27.89 6.41 9.82
CA HIS A 345 -27.47 7.80 9.71
C HIS A 345 -26.63 8.05 8.43
N MET A 346 -25.65 7.21 8.13
CA MET A 346 -24.80 7.34 6.95
C MET A 346 -25.59 7.17 5.65
N LYS A 347 -26.54 6.22 5.59
CA LYS A 347 -27.45 6.05 4.43
C LYS A 347 -28.28 7.31 4.18
N ARG A 348 -28.85 7.90 5.24
CA ARG A 348 -29.63 9.14 5.13
C ARG A 348 -28.76 10.35 4.76
N SER A 349 -27.56 10.43 5.30
CA SER A 349 -26.58 11.45 4.98
C SER A 349 -26.28 11.50 3.48
N LYS A 350 -26.03 10.34 2.83
CA LYS A 350 -25.83 10.26 1.37
C LYS A 350 -26.97 10.88 0.58
N VAL A 351 -28.21 10.62 0.98
CA VAL A 351 -29.40 11.17 0.31
C VAL A 351 -29.50 12.69 0.51
N ARG A 352 -29.23 13.19 1.75
CA ARG A 352 -29.33 14.62 2.09
C ARG A 352 -28.30 15.46 1.33
N TYR A 353 -27.06 14.99 1.27
CA TYR A 353 -25.99 15.76 0.65
C TYR A 353 -25.90 15.54 -0.87
N ASN A 354 -26.81 14.72 -1.44
CA ASN A 354 -26.90 14.51 -2.90
C ASN A 354 -25.54 14.24 -3.55
N TYR A 355 -24.73 13.41 -2.89
CA TYR A 355 -23.46 12.97 -3.45
C TYR A 355 -23.74 12.12 -4.70
N ARG A 356 -23.66 12.76 -5.86
CA ARG A 356 -23.72 12.13 -7.20
C ARG A 356 -22.34 11.91 -7.74
#